data_f2e73e12baff9846f65d40940f11a839
#
_entry.id   f2e73e12baff9846f65d40940f11a839
#
_cell.length_a   1.000
_cell.length_b   1.000
_cell.length_c   1.000
_cell.angle_alpha   90.00
_cell.angle_beta   90.00
_cell.angle_gamma   90.00
#
_symmetry.space_group_name_H-M   'P 1'
#
loop_
_entity.id
_entity.type
_entity.pdbx_description
1 polymer ?
#
loop_
_entity_poly.entity_id
_entity_poly.type
_entity_poly.pdbx_seq_one_letter_code
_entity_poly.pdbx_strand_id
1 'polypeptide(L)'
;MNFAAQFIYANYIRDGSPNRVGFSDSDENDPFWQSEAQRLGSTKQGCSTSSKTTYNKDAPVCNGVAGLRPTLIHPERLKDFGIEEEECLNGEVKTKETKVVGVPEIQLMDPPKTNKKRGSESKAITPPKPEYLRFDDISAAAFKIQMRMQKTPCMYSRLSKQYGMEIFLKKEHLHYTGSVKERGVLYMLTSLSQEQQKKGVIVATDCSFSMAVAHHAVELRIPVFVIMPASCAQPHLRMYRDYGAMVISYGSTARDSLNHARHLAKENGYLYLEEDDSAVYLAGLGTVGMEIYEQVPKLDAVIVPAGGQCSLLVGTAAAIKHLNSRITVIIVMALYSLNSTPITHSLSPDLFEHSMGTHTFQLAKTFVDKVISVREEDSLVAMLRFQEFEHSTVDTEGAMGLAAILAGQLPELKGKRVAVLVSSANMEFDLIRQCVDRALVLDDRVNKFTVQLADFPGDMAKLLDILAREDIKLLDVCHRRHNDRGDLFKALVECVVETRDKTQSTQLRRTLSERYPTLRWLDR
;
A
#
# COMPACT_ATOMS: atom_id res chain seq x y z
N MET A 1 -10.57 29.94 2.18
CA MET A 1 -9.40 30.12 3.09
C MET A 1 -8.43 28.99 2.82
N ASN A 2 -7.24 29.35 2.43
CA ASN A 2 -6.26 28.46 1.81
C ASN A 2 -5.68 27.40 2.75
N PHE A 3 -5.88 26.12 2.42
CA PHE A 3 -5.22 24.97 3.07
C PHE A 3 -3.68 25.04 3.01
N ALA A 4 -3.11 25.78 2.07
CA ALA A 4 -1.67 25.98 1.94
C ALA A 4 -1.03 26.78 3.10
N ALA A 5 -1.78 27.67 3.73
CA ALA A 5 -1.24 28.47 4.85
C ALA A 5 -1.09 27.66 6.15
N GLN A 6 -1.88 26.62 6.37
CA GLN A 6 -1.73 25.73 7.53
C GLN A 6 -0.56 24.75 7.39
N PHE A 7 -0.18 24.40 6.16
CA PHE A 7 0.94 23.49 5.90
C PHE A 7 2.31 24.14 6.11
N ILE A 8 2.43 25.43 5.87
CA ILE A 8 3.68 26.20 6.09
C ILE A 8 3.93 26.39 7.59
N TYR A 9 2.88 26.52 8.40
CA TYR A 9 3.01 26.72 9.84
C TYR A 9 3.44 25.45 10.60
N ALA A 10 3.07 24.27 10.11
CA ALA A 10 3.42 22.99 10.72
C ALA A 10 4.87 22.57 10.47
N ASN A 11 5.49 23.01 9.38
CA ASN A 11 6.88 22.68 9.05
C ASN A 11 7.92 23.60 9.73
N TYR A 12 7.49 24.75 10.26
CA TYR A 12 8.41 25.69 10.94
C TYR A 12 8.75 25.30 12.39
N ILE A 13 8.03 24.35 12.99
CA ILE A 13 8.22 23.93 14.40
C ILE A 13 9.12 22.68 14.53
N ARG A 14 9.58 22.08 13.43
CA ARG A 14 10.31 20.79 13.47
C ARG A 14 11.83 20.88 13.41
N ASP A 15 12.41 22.05 13.21
CA ASP A 15 13.87 22.22 13.19
C ASP A 15 14.34 22.80 14.53
N GLY A 16 14.64 21.89 15.45
CA GLY A 16 15.19 22.19 16.78
C GLY A 16 16.68 22.50 16.71
N SER A 17 17.07 23.69 16.25
CA SER A 17 18.39 24.21 16.53
C SER A 17 18.29 25.66 17.08
N PRO A 18 18.99 26.00 18.18
CA PRO A 18 18.86 27.28 18.84
C PRO A 18 19.82 28.31 18.24
N ASN A 19 19.37 29.08 17.26
CA ASN A 19 20.03 30.33 16.93
C ASN A 19 19.10 31.50 17.23
N ARG A 20 19.42 32.18 18.34
CA ARG A 20 18.80 33.44 18.76
C ARG A 20 19.02 34.49 17.68
N VAL A 21 17.93 34.93 17.07
CA VAL A 21 17.84 36.26 16.46
C VAL A 21 16.89 37.04 17.35
N GLY A 22 17.43 38.10 17.99
CA GLY A 22 16.64 38.96 18.86
C GLY A 22 15.71 39.82 18.02
N PHE A 23 14.42 39.72 18.32
CA PHE A 23 13.43 40.69 17.91
C PHE A 23 13.37 41.80 18.97
N SER A 24 13.48 43.05 18.51
CA SER A 24 13.32 44.24 19.33
C SER A 24 11.83 44.52 19.55
N ASP A 25 11.46 44.87 20.77
CA ASP A 25 10.11 45.24 21.23
C ASP A 25 9.65 46.58 20.62
N SER A 26 9.24 46.63 19.37
CA SER A 26 8.71 47.85 18.75
C SER A 26 7.49 47.70 17.84
N ASP A 27 6.86 46.52 17.72
CA ASP A 27 5.78 46.30 16.78
C ASP A 27 4.39 46.02 17.40
N GLU A 28 4.14 46.40 18.66
CA GLU A 28 2.82 46.27 19.31
C GLU A 28 1.77 47.32 18.91
N ASN A 29 2.07 48.26 18.01
CA ASN A 29 1.19 49.38 17.65
C ASN A 29 0.79 49.43 16.17
N ASP A 30 0.49 48.29 15.51
CA ASP A 30 -0.08 48.31 14.19
C ASP A 30 -1.62 48.33 14.26
N PRO A 31 -2.31 49.36 13.70
CA PRO A 31 -3.77 49.49 13.73
C PRO A 31 -4.54 48.37 13.02
N PHE A 32 -3.86 47.59 12.19
CA PHE A 32 -4.49 46.52 11.43
C PHE A 32 -4.94 45.34 12.34
N TRP A 33 -4.20 45.03 13.39
CA TRP A 33 -4.52 43.94 14.30
C TRP A 33 -5.61 44.29 15.35
N GLN A 34 -5.83 45.55 15.64
CA GLN A 34 -6.88 45.97 16.56
C GLN A 34 -8.31 45.88 15.98
N SER A 35 -8.44 45.95 14.65
CA SER A 35 -9.75 45.86 13.98
C SER A 35 -10.30 44.44 13.89
N GLU A 36 -9.44 43.43 13.87
CA GLU A 36 -9.85 42.03 13.74
C GLU A 36 -10.15 41.37 15.09
N ALA A 37 -9.50 41.80 16.16
CA ALA A 37 -9.79 41.36 17.52
C ALA A 37 -11.18 41.83 18.00
N GLN A 38 -11.68 42.99 17.52
CA GLN A 38 -13.01 43.50 17.85
C GLN A 38 -14.15 42.80 17.08
N ARG A 39 -13.86 42.14 15.95
CA ARG A 39 -14.86 41.38 15.15
C ARG A 39 -15.17 40.01 15.71
N LEU A 40 -14.32 39.45 16.56
CA LEU A 40 -14.47 38.12 17.18
C LEU A 40 -14.96 38.16 18.64
N GLY A 41 -15.21 39.36 19.19
CA GLY A 41 -15.47 39.59 20.61
C GLY A 41 -16.94 39.75 21.04
N SER A 42 -17.93 39.60 20.18
CA SER A 42 -19.33 39.86 20.56
C SER A 42 -20.18 38.60 20.57
N THR A 43 -20.00 37.74 21.57
CA THR A 43 -21.05 36.91 22.20
C THR A 43 -20.52 36.30 23.50
N LYS A 44 -20.60 37.05 24.58
CA LYS A 44 -20.61 36.49 25.94
C LYS A 44 -21.57 37.33 26.78
N GLN A 45 -22.77 36.82 26.95
CA GLN A 45 -23.59 37.18 28.12
C GLN A 45 -23.30 36.17 29.23
N GLY A 46 -23.11 36.72 30.40
CA GLY A 46 -22.58 36.07 31.53
C GLY A 46 -23.54 35.21 32.35
N CYS A 47 -22.96 34.41 33.19
CA CYS A 47 -23.50 34.13 34.53
C CYS A 47 -22.33 33.75 35.44
N SER A 48 -22.12 34.60 36.41
CA SER A 48 -21.24 34.39 37.58
C SER A 48 -22.01 33.55 38.59
N THR A 49 -21.44 32.48 39.14
CA THR A 49 -21.54 32.15 40.57
C THR A 49 -20.51 31.10 40.94
N SER A 50 -19.72 31.42 41.93
CA SER A 50 -18.83 30.58 42.70
C SER A 50 -19.64 29.61 43.56
N SER A 51 -19.28 28.31 43.56
CA SER A 51 -19.46 27.49 44.77
C SER A 51 -18.55 26.26 44.74
N LYS A 52 -17.75 26.16 45.77
CA LYS A 52 -17.04 24.96 46.20
C LYS A 52 -18.05 23.84 46.46
N THR A 53 -17.86 22.67 45.90
CA THR A 53 -18.57 21.49 46.35
C THR A 53 -17.64 20.30 46.52
N THR A 54 -17.66 19.82 47.74
CA THR A 54 -17.11 18.63 48.32
C THR A 54 -17.57 17.34 47.56
N TYR A 55 -16.66 16.40 47.51
CA TYR A 55 -16.94 15.03 47.04
C TYR A 55 -18.02 14.35 47.88
N ASN A 56 -19.09 13.91 47.25
CA ASN A 56 -20.03 12.95 47.83
C ASN A 56 -19.91 11.61 47.10
N LYS A 57 -19.60 10.57 47.88
CA LYS A 57 -19.71 9.16 47.48
C LYS A 57 -21.17 8.81 47.53
N ASP A 58 -21.65 8.18 46.48
CA ASP A 58 -22.91 7.46 46.27
C ASP A 58 -23.75 8.02 45.10
N ALA A 59 -23.49 7.41 43.93
CA ALA A 59 -24.44 7.40 42.83
C ALA A 59 -24.31 6.08 42.02
N PRO A 60 -25.39 5.54 41.47
CA PRO A 60 -25.50 4.13 41.08
C PRO A 60 -24.74 3.80 39.80
N VAL A 61 -24.20 2.58 39.80
CA VAL A 61 -23.45 1.94 38.70
C VAL A 61 -24.40 1.70 37.52
N CYS A 62 -24.20 2.41 36.42
CA CYS A 62 -24.72 1.98 35.13
C CYS A 62 -23.80 0.90 34.56
N ASN A 63 -24.35 -0.28 34.28
CA ASN A 63 -23.67 -1.38 33.59
C ASN A 63 -23.29 -0.96 32.17
N GLY A 64 -22.07 -0.45 31.99
CA GLY A 64 -21.41 -0.25 30.72
C GLY A 64 -20.36 -1.33 30.53
N VAL A 65 -20.35 -1.91 29.34
CA VAL A 65 -19.43 -2.96 28.87
C VAL A 65 -18.01 -2.69 29.35
N ALA A 66 -17.47 -3.61 30.14
CA ALA A 66 -16.13 -3.56 30.65
C ALA A 66 -15.13 -3.68 29.48
N GLY A 67 -14.44 -2.58 29.16
CA GLY A 67 -13.30 -2.60 28.27
C GLY A 67 -12.25 -3.57 28.82
N LEU A 68 -11.91 -4.57 28.03
CA LEU A 68 -10.82 -5.51 28.31
C LEU A 68 -9.52 -4.70 28.37
N ARG A 69 -8.96 -4.57 29.57
CA ARG A 69 -7.58 -4.12 29.73
C ARG A 69 -6.68 -5.14 29.05
N PRO A 70 -5.65 -4.72 28.27
CA PRO A 70 -4.66 -5.66 27.76
C PRO A 70 -4.03 -6.37 28.94
N THR A 71 -4.16 -7.69 29.00
CA THR A 71 -3.50 -8.52 29.99
C THR A 71 -2.00 -8.45 29.68
N LEU A 72 -1.25 -7.75 30.51
CA LEU A 72 0.20 -7.82 30.55
C LEU A 72 0.58 -9.30 30.71
N ILE A 73 1.32 -9.83 29.76
CA ILE A 73 1.86 -11.19 29.85
C ILE A 73 2.81 -11.20 31.03
N HIS A 74 2.58 -12.12 31.97
CA HIS A 74 3.45 -12.30 33.11
C HIS A 74 4.86 -12.70 32.62
N PRO A 75 5.97 -12.13 33.16
CA PRO A 75 7.33 -12.42 32.70
C PRO A 75 7.69 -13.92 32.64
N GLU A 76 7.04 -14.76 33.45
CA GLU A 76 7.24 -16.20 33.41
C GLU A 76 6.78 -16.88 32.11
N ARG A 77 5.84 -16.28 31.37
CA ARG A 77 5.42 -16.82 30.06
C ARG A 77 6.38 -16.48 28.93
N LEU A 78 7.27 -15.50 29.10
CA LEU A 78 8.33 -15.19 28.14
C LEU A 78 9.40 -16.29 28.08
N LYS A 79 9.58 -17.07 29.16
CA LYS A 79 10.50 -18.22 29.18
C LYS A 79 10.08 -19.34 28.23
N ASP A 80 8.77 -19.48 27.97
CA ASP A 80 8.23 -20.45 27.03
C ASP A 80 8.64 -20.14 25.57
N PHE A 81 9.15 -18.95 25.31
CA PHE A 81 9.60 -18.49 23.98
C PHE A 81 11.12 -18.57 23.79
N GLY A 82 11.88 -19.11 24.76
CA GLY A 82 13.34 -19.23 24.66
C GLY A 82 14.11 -17.93 24.63
N ILE A 83 13.50 -16.81 25.10
CA ILE A 83 14.14 -15.50 25.20
C ILE A 83 14.63 -15.33 26.64
N GLU A 84 15.91 -15.51 26.87
CA GLU A 84 16.54 -15.15 28.16
C GLU A 84 16.79 -13.64 28.18
N GLU A 85 16.42 -12.97 29.30
CA GLU A 85 16.45 -11.51 29.47
C GLU A 85 17.85 -10.88 29.37
N GLU A 86 18.93 -11.67 29.37
CA GLU A 86 20.31 -11.16 29.46
C GLU A 86 20.93 -10.76 28.11
N GLU A 87 20.36 -11.10 26.95
CA GLU A 87 20.98 -10.78 25.64
C GLU A 87 20.57 -9.43 25.04
N CYS A 88 19.65 -8.70 25.66
CA CYS A 88 19.13 -7.44 25.10
C CYS A 88 19.88 -6.17 25.54
N LEU A 89 20.89 -6.24 26.40
CA LEU A 89 21.49 -5.03 27.00
C LEU A 89 22.95 -4.74 26.66
N ASN A 90 23.70 -5.65 26.02
CA ASN A 90 25.09 -5.37 25.68
C ASN A 90 25.44 -5.75 24.24
N GLY A 91 25.60 -4.75 23.40
CA GLY A 91 26.00 -4.88 22.00
C GLY A 91 27.48 -5.20 21.78
N GLU A 92 27.97 -6.35 22.26
CA GLU A 92 29.27 -6.90 21.84
C GLU A 92 29.14 -8.39 21.55
N VAL A 93 29.16 -8.73 20.26
CA VAL A 93 29.20 -10.12 19.78
C VAL A 93 30.63 -10.64 19.89
N LYS A 94 30.89 -11.49 20.87
CA LYS A 94 32.10 -12.33 20.91
C LYS A 94 31.86 -13.59 20.07
N THR A 95 32.48 -13.67 18.91
CA THR A 95 32.56 -14.88 18.09
C THR A 95 33.34 -15.96 18.81
N LYS A 96 32.69 -17.04 19.18
CA LYS A 96 33.36 -18.29 19.59
C LYS A 96 33.60 -19.15 18.35
N GLU A 97 34.87 -19.36 18.04
CA GLU A 97 35.32 -20.34 17.04
C GLU A 97 34.90 -21.75 17.45
N THR A 98 34.10 -22.39 16.64
CA THR A 98 33.74 -23.81 16.79
C THR A 98 34.62 -24.62 15.84
N LYS A 99 35.40 -25.53 16.42
CA LYS A 99 36.24 -26.50 15.72
C LYS A 99 35.43 -27.38 14.77
N VAL A 100 35.87 -27.41 13.50
CA VAL A 100 35.36 -28.32 12.48
C VAL A 100 35.77 -29.76 12.84
N VAL A 101 34.76 -30.59 13.05
CA VAL A 101 34.95 -32.06 13.13
C VAL A 101 34.62 -32.64 11.76
N GLY A 102 35.56 -33.45 11.25
CA GLY A 102 35.55 -33.96 9.88
C GLY A 102 34.34 -34.84 9.54
N VAL A 103 33.92 -34.70 8.29
CA VAL A 103 32.88 -35.47 7.62
C VAL A 103 33.50 -36.79 7.13
N PRO A 104 32.90 -37.98 7.37
CA PRO A 104 33.34 -39.24 6.79
C PRO A 104 32.89 -39.35 5.33
N GLU A 105 33.82 -39.77 4.47
CA GLU A 105 33.58 -40.07 3.04
C GLU A 105 32.54 -41.20 2.89
N ILE A 106 31.50 -40.93 2.08
CA ILE A 106 30.54 -41.93 1.63
C ILE A 106 31.06 -42.52 0.32
N GLN A 107 31.44 -43.82 0.35
CA GLN A 107 31.78 -44.60 -0.86
C GLN A 107 30.52 -44.81 -1.71
N LEU A 108 30.66 -44.48 -2.99
CA LEU A 108 29.69 -44.81 -4.04
C LEU A 108 29.64 -46.32 -4.27
N MET A 109 28.49 -46.94 -4.04
CA MET A 109 28.22 -48.31 -4.49
C MET A 109 27.51 -48.28 -5.85
N ASP A 110 27.97 -49.15 -6.76
CA ASP A 110 27.44 -49.38 -8.10
C ASP A 110 26.00 -49.89 -8.08
N PRO A 111 25.15 -49.56 -9.07
CA PRO A 111 23.75 -49.99 -9.11
C PRO A 111 23.62 -51.47 -9.53
N PRO A 112 22.67 -52.22 -8.96
CA PRO A 112 22.44 -53.63 -9.32
C PRO A 112 21.73 -53.73 -10.69
N LYS A 113 22.17 -54.70 -11.48
CA LYS A 113 21.64 -55.06 -12.82
C LYS A 113 20.19 -55.57 -12.70
N THR A 114 19.27 -54.94 -13.42
CA THR A 114 17.87 -55.29 -13.50
C THR A 114 17.61 -56.48 -14.39
N ASN A 115 17.00 -57.51 -13.81
CA ASN A 115 16.36 -58.60 -14.57
C ASN A 115 14.97 -58.16 -15.11
N LYS A 116 14.81 -58.26 -16.42
CA LYS A 116 13.53 -58.10 -17.14
C LYS A 116 12.57 -59.22 -16.72
N LYS A 117 11.42 -58.88 -16.11
CA LYS A 117 10.20 -59.69 -16.16
C LYS A 117 9.06 -58.86 -16.73
N ARG A 118 8.36 -59.48 -17.69
CA ARG A 118 7.21 -59.00 -18.44
C ARG A 118 6.00 -58.71 -17.54
N GLY A 119 5.28 -57.64 -17.86
CA GLY A 119 3.80 -57.63 -17.90
C GLY A 119 3.09 -57.36 -16.57
N SER A 120 2.80 -56.09 -16.31
CA SER A 120 1.48 -55.70 -15.82
C SER A 120 1.23 -54.27 -16.28
N GLU A 121 0.09 -54.04 -16.90
CA GLU A 121 -0.38 -52.70 -17.33
C GLU A 121 -0.46 -51.79 -16.11
N SER A 122 0.49 -50.88 -15.97
CA SER A 122 0.37 -49.77 -15.05
C SER A 122 -0.72 -48.85 -15.59
N LYS A 123 -1.90 -48.86 -14.93
CA LYS A 123 -2.86 -47.77 -15.05
C LYS A 123 -2.09 -46.47 -14.89
N ALA A 124 -2.04 -45.69 -15.97
CA ALA A 124 -1.54 -44.32 -15.91
C ALA A 124 -2.26 -43.62 -14.77
N ILE A 125 -1.53 -43.25 -13.74
CA ILE A 125 -2.03 -42.35 -12.70
C ILE A 125 -2.23 -41.02 -13.42
N THR A 126 -3.47 -40.76 -13.85
CA THR A 126 -3.88 -39.44 -14.30
C THR A 126 -3.52 -38.47 -13.16
N PRO A 127 -2.77 -37.39 -13.44
CA PRO A 127 -2.52 -36.39 -12.43
C PRO A 127 -3.86 -35.97 -11.80
N PRO A 128 -3.93 -35.73 -10.49
CA PRO A 128 -5.17 -35.30 -9.86
C PRO A 128 -5.70 -34.12 -10.66
N LYS A 129 -6.98 -34.17 -11.06
CA LYS A 129 -7.66 -33.03 -11.69
C LYS A 129 -7.40 -31.83 -10.78
N PRO A 130 -6.97 -30.67 -11.30
CA PRO A 130 -6.80 -29.50 -10.47
C PRO A 130 -8.10 -29.27 -9.72
N GLU A 131 -7.98 -29.00 -8.44
CA GLU A 131 -9.11 -28.71 -7.56
C GLU A 131 -9.69 -27.36 -8.05
N TYR A 132 -10.77 -27.44 -8.83
CA TYR A 132 -11.41 -26.25 -9.38
C TYR A 132 -12.17 -25.55 -8.26
N LEU A 133 -11.94 -24.24 -8.13
CA LEU A 133 -12.73 -23.36 -7.26
C LEU A 133 -14.17 -23.33 -7.81
N ARG A 134 -15.11 -23.89 -7.06
CA ARG A 134 -16.51 -23.95 -7.47
C ARG A 134 -17.28 -22.74 -6.99
N PHE A 135 -18.34 -22.39 -7.68
CA PHE A 135 -19.24 -21.30 -7.29
C PHE A 135 -19.86 -21.53 -5.90
N ASP A 136 -20.19 -22.79 -5.57
CA ASP A 136 -20.73 -23.16 -4.26
C ASP A 136 -19.77 -22.80 -3.12
N ASP A 137 -18.46 -22.96 -3.34
CA ASP A 137 -17.44 -22.64 -2.34
C ASP A 137 -17.39 -21.11 -2.11
N ILE A 138 -17.49 -20.31 -3.17
CA ILE A 138 -17.54 -18.84 -3.10
C ILE A 138 -18.85 -18.36 -2.44
N SER A 139 -19.99 -19.00 -2.78
CA SER A 139 -21.30 -18.69 -2.18
C SER A 139 -21.31 -19.01 -0.68
N ALA A 140 -20.73 -20.15 -0.28
CA ALA A 140 -20.57 -20.52 1.13
C ALA A 140 -19.69 -19.52 1.87
N ALA A 141 -18.60 -19.04 1.23
CA ALA A 141 -17.76 -18.00 1.79
C ALA A 141 -18.54 -16.69 1.97
N ALA A 142 -19.28 -16.25 0.96
CA ALA A 142 -20.09 -15.04 1.04
C ALA A 142 -21.10 -15.10 2.19
N PHE A 143 -21.82 -16.22 2.32
CA PHE A 143 -22.77 -16.41 3.42
C PHE A 143 -22.10 -16.36 4.79
N LYS A 144 -20.90 -16.93 4.91
CA LYS A 144 -20.19 -17.03 6.20
C LYS A 144 -19.61 -15.71 6.66
N ILE A 145 -19.09 -14.88 5.73
CA ILE A 145 -18.46 -13.61 6.07
C ILE A 145 -19.42 -12.42 6.16
N GLN A 146 -20.60 -12.48 5.51
CA GLN A 146 -21.56 -11.35 5.40
C GLN A 146 -21.98 -10.74 6.74
N MET A 147 -21.98 -11.50 7.80
CA MET A 147 -22.40 -11.03 9.13
C MET A 147 -21.30 -10.22 9.86
N ARG A 148 -20.06 -10.31 9.38
CA ARG A 148 -18.88 -9.70 10.01
C ARG A 148 -18.15 -8.70 9.11
N MET A 149 -18.49 -8.68 7.84
CA MET A 149 -17.88 -7.82 6.84
C MET A 149 -18.95 -7.00 6.12
N GLN A 150 -18.71 -5.71 6.04
CA GLN A 150 -19.61 -4.80 5.31
C GLN A 150 -19.36 -4.90 3.81
N LYS A 151 -20.45 -4.83 3.03
CA LYS A 151 -20.35 -4.63 1.59
C LYS A 151 -19.69 -3.29 1.28
N THR A 152 -18.60 -3.31 0.56
CA THR A 152 -17.95 -2.08 0.10
C THR A 152 -18.74 -1.45 -1.04
N PRO A 153 -18.73 -0.12 -1.19
CA PRO A 153 -19.43 0.53 -2.28
C PRO A 153 -18.77 0.28 -3.63
N CYS A 154 -19.61 0.14 -4.68
CA CYS A 154 -19.20 0.15 -6.07
C CYS A 154 -19.79 1.39 -6.73
N MET A 155 -18.97 2.46 -6.87
CA MET A 155 -19.45 3.81 -7.20
C MET A 155 -19.04 4.20 -8.62
N TYR A 156 -19.96 4.91 -9.30
CA TYR A 156 -19.68 5.52 -10.60
C TYR A 156 -18.57 6.58 -10.47
N SER A 157 -17.52 6.45 -11.27
CA SER A 157 -16.36 7.36 -11.28
C SER A 157 -16.64 8.64 -12.05
N ARG A 158 -16.16 9.77 -11.53
CA ARG A 158 -16.21 11.07 -12.21
C ARG A 158 -15.37 11.08 -13.50
N LEU A 159 -14.38 10.21 -13.61
CA LEU A 159 -13.52 10.05 -14.79
C LEU A 159 -14.25 9.39 -15.98
N SER A 160 -15.41 8.78 -15.77
CA SER A 160 -16.16 8.05 -16.81
C SER A 160 -16.36 8.86 -18.09
N LYS A 161 -16.77 10.13 -17.97
CA LYS A 161 -16.99 11.01 -19.14
C LYS A 161 -15.72 11.30 -19.91
N GLN A 162 -14.60 11.45 -19.22
CA GLN A 162 -13.30 11.79 -19.83
C GLN A 162 -12.78 10.64 -20.68
N TYR A 163 -13.00 9.39 -20.25
CA TYR A 163 -12.49 8.21 -20.95
C TYR A 163 -13.53 7.53 -21.85
N GLY A 164 -14.76 8.05 -21.90
CA GLY A 164 -15.82 7.57 -22.79
C GLY A 164 -16.32 6.16 -22.46
N MET A 165 -16.27 5.76 -21.19
CA MET A 165 -16.79 4.49 -20.67
C MET A 165 -17.45 4.70 -19.31
N GLU A 166 -18.37 3.82 -18.91
CA GLU A 166 -18.99 3.88 -17.57
C GLU A 166 -18.09 3.13 -16.58
N ILE A 167 -17.27 3.85 -15.83
CA ILE A 167 -16.32 3.29 -14.85
C ILE A 167 -17.01 3.21 -13.49
N PHE A 168 -17.04 2.03 -12.88
CA PHE A 168 -17.49 1.80 -11.52
C PHE A 168 -16.31 1.34 -10.67
N LEU A 169 -16.03 2.04 -9.57
CA LEU A 169 -14.93 1.73 -8.66
C LEU A 169 -15.43 0.89 -7.49
N LYS A 170 -15.03 -0.36 -7.41
CA LYS A 170 -15.26 -1.22 -6.26
C LYS A 170 -14.21 -0.91 -5.19
N LYS A 171 -14.61 -0.18 -4.15
CA LYS A 171 -13.71 0.46 -3.17
C LYS A 171 -13.37 -0.48 -2.01
N GLU A 172 -12.60 -1.54 -2.27
CA GLU A 172 -12.18 -2.53 -1.27
C GLU A 172 -11.18 -1.97 -0.25
N HIS A 173 -10.44 -0.92 -0.60
CA HIS A 173 -9.58 -0.18 0.31
C HIS A 173 -10.30 0.48 1.49
N LEU A 174 -11.63 0.49 1.48
CA LEU A 174 -12.46 1.00 2.59
C LEU A 174 -12.75 -0.05 3.67
N HIS A 175 -12.25 -1.26 3.54
CA HIS A 175 -12.27 -2.21 4.65
C HIS A 175 -11.47 -1.69 5.84
N TYR A 176 -11.69 -2.26 7.00
CA TYR A 176 -11.10 -1.77 8.26
C TYR A 176 -9.57 -1.76 8.24
N THR A 177 -8.95 -2.80 7.67
CA THR A 177 -7.48 -2.86 7.52
C THR A 177 -7.01 -2.32 6.17
N GLY A 178 -7.88 -1.64 5.41
CA GLY A 178 -7.52 -0.97 4.16
C GLY A 178 -7.28 -1.90 2.98
N SER A 179 -7.74 -3.15 2.99
CA SER A 179 -7.46 -4.11 1.92
C SER A 179 -8.55 -5.15 1.70
N VAL A 180 -8.75 -5.53 0.44
CA VAL A 180 -9.59 -6.65 0.02
C VAL A 180 -9.19 -7.99 0.64
N LYS A 181 -7.93 -8.12 1.10
CA LYS A 181 -7.41 -9.35 1.70
C LYS A 181 -8.17 -9.77 2.96
N GLU A 182 -8.87 -8.84 3.61
CA GLU A 182 -9.77 -9.14 4.72
C GLU A 182 -10.78 -10.24 4.40
N ARG A 183 -11.32 -10.27 3.17
CA ARG A 183 -12.33 -11.25 2.74
C ARG A 183 -11.80 -12.68 2.81
N GLY A 184 -10.63 -12.90 2.22
CA GLY A 184 -9.96 -14.21 2.22
C GLY A 184 -9.55 -14.63 3.62
N VAL A 185 -8.94 -13.71 4.37
CA VAL A 185 -8.48 -13.95 5.74
C VAL A 185 -9.64 -14.28 6.68
N LEU A 186 -10.71 -13.50 6.65
CA LEU A 186 -11.88 -13.74 7.51
C LEU A 186 -12.49 -15.12 7.23
N TYR A 187 -12.65 -15.47 5.94
CA TYR A 187 -13.17 -16.79 5.60
C TYR A 187 -12.23 -17.91 6.03
N MET A 188 -10.92 -17.74 5.84
CA MET A 188 -9.90 -18.71 6.30
C MET A 188 -9.94 -18.91 7.82
N LEU A 189 -9.89 -17.83 8.60
CA LEU A 189 -9.93 -17.91 10.07
C LEU A 189 -11.22 -18.54 10.59
N THR A 190 -12.37 -18.21 9.98
CA THR A 190 -13.66 -18.81 10.36
C THR A 190 -13.79 -20.28 9.94
N SER A 191 -12.93 -20.77 9.04
CA SER A 191 -12.93 -22.16 8.57
C SER A 191 -11.98 -23.06 9.36
N LEU A 192 -11.19 -22.48 10.27
CA LEU A 192 -10.32 -23.24 11.18
C LEU A 192 -11.12 -24.10 12.15
N SER A 193 -10.60 -25.29 12.48
CA SER A 193 -11.16 -26.12 13.51
C SER A 193 -11.06 -25.44 14.90
N GLN A 194 -11.92 -25.84 15.84
CA GLN A 194 -11.87 -25.27 17.19
C GLN A 194 -10.52 -25.50 17.89
N GLU A 195 -9.85 -26.60 17.58
CA GLU A 195 -8.52 -26.89 18.11
C GLU A 195 -7.47 -25.94 17.56
N GLN A 196 -7.51 -25.67 16.25
CA GLN A 196 -6.63 -24.71 15.60
C GLN A 196 -6.86 -23.28 16.12
N GLN A 197 -8.13 -22.88 16.27
CA GLN A 197 -8.48 -21.56 16.82
C GLN A 197 -7.97 -21.40 18.27
N LYS A 198 -8.06 -22.44 19.10
CA LYS A 198 -7.55 -22.39 20.48
C LYS A 198 -6.03 -22.30 20.55
N LYS A 199 -5.31 -23.01 19.68
CA LYS A 199 -3.85 -22.95 19.62
C LYS A 199 -3.37 -21.56 19.18
N GLY A 200 -4.07 -20.94 18.25
CA GLY A 200 -3.72 -19.62 17.73
C GLY A 200 -2.97 -19.66 16.40
N VAL A 201 -2.80 -18.48 15.83
CA VAL A 201 -2.18 -18.28 14.53
C VAL A 201 -0.95 -17.38 14.64
N ILE A 202 0.00 -17.57 13.74
CA ILE A 202 1.22 -16.80 13.68
C ILE A 202 1.47 -16.35 12.23
N VAL A 203 1.82 -15.08 12.05
CA VAL A 203 2.18 -14.47 10.76
C VAL A 203 3.53 -13.80 10.88
N ALA A 204 4.22 -13.70 9.76
CA ALA A 204 5.43 -12.90 9.61
C ALA A 204 5.29 -12.05 8.36
N THR A 205 5.91 -10.91 8.32
CA THR A 205 5.88 -9.91 7.25
C THR A 205 4.89 -8.77 7.49
N ASP A 206 5.33 -7.59 7.11
CA ASP A 206 4.53 -6.38 7.15
C ASP A 206 3.80 -6.22 5.81
N CYS A 207 2.56 -6.64 5.79
CA CYS A 207 1.72 -6.58 4.59
C CYS A 207 0.23 -6.58 4.94
N SER A 208 -0.60 -6.20 3.99
CA SER A 208 -2.07 -6.16 4.15
C SER A 208 -2.67 -7.49 4.61
N PHE A 209 -2.08 -8.62 4.22
CA PHE A 209 -2.53 -9.95 4.70
C PHE A 209 -2.32 -10.11 6.20
N SER A 210 -1.11 -9.80 6.70
CA SER A 210 -0.80 -9.87 8.13
C SER A 210 -1.64 -8.90 8.95
N MET A 211 -1.92 -7.70 8.44
CA MET A 211 -2.84 -6.74 9.07
C MET A 211 -4.25 -7.33 9.21
N ALA A 212 -4.76 -7.92 8.14
CA ALA A 212 -6.09 -8.55 8.15
C ALA A 212 -6.14 -9.74 9.13
N VAL A 213 -5.09 -10.58 9.16
CA VAL A 213 -4.99 -11.69 10.13
C VAL A 213 -4.98 -11.17 11.56
N ALA A 214 -4.16 -10.14 11.86
CA ALA A 214 -4.08 -9.57 13.19
C ALA A 214 -5.44 -9.04 13.67
N HIS A 215 -6.12 -8.25 12.83
CA HIS A 215 -7.42 -7.69 13.17
C HIS A 215 -8.50 -8.76 13.35
N HIS A 216 -8.73 -9.60 12.35
CA HIS A 216 -9.82 -10.57 12.39
C HIS A 216 -9.60 -11.72 13.36
N ALA A 217 -8.34 -12.14 13.62
CA ALA A 217 -8.07 -13.15 14.63
C ALA A 217 -8.43 -12.63 16.02
N VAL A 218 -8.11 -11.38 16.36
CA VAL A 218 -8.50 -10.78 17.65
C VAL A 218 -10.02 -10.68 17.77
N GLU A 219 -10.72 -10.21 16.73
CA GLU A 219 -12.19 -10.15 16.69
C GLU A 219 -12.84 -11.53 16.89
N LEU A 220 -12.21 -12.57 16.36
CA LEU A 220 -12.65 -13.97 16.53
C LEU A 220 -12.17 -14.61 17.83
N ARG A 221 -11.41 -13.88 18.66
CA ARG A 221 -10.78 -14.36 19.89
C ARG A 221 -9.80 -15.51 19.66
N ILE A 222 -9.12 -15.50 18.53
CA ILE A 222 -8.04 -16.42 18.19
C ILE A 222 -6.73 -15.76 18.61
N PRO A 223 -5.88 -16.40 19.44
CA PRO A 223 -4.56 -15.86 19.76
C PRO A 223 -3.75 -15.62 18.47
N VAL A 224 -3.17 -14.43 18.34
CA VAL A 224 -2.41 -14.07 17.12
C VAL A 224 -1.06 -13.47 17.47
N PHE A 225 -0.03 -14.01 16.84
CA PHE A 225 1.36 -13.59 16.96
C PHE A 225 1.83 -13.02 15.64
N VAL A 226 2.45 -11.84 15.69
CA VAL A 226 2.98 -11.15 14.52
C VAL A 226 4.48 -10.98 14.71
N ILE A 227 5.28 -11.63 13.86
CA ILE A 227 6.74 -11.57 13.93
C ILE A 227 7.22 -10.57 12.89
N MET A 228 7.91 -9.52 13.35
CA MET A 228 8.38 -8.44 12.51
C MET A 228 9.90 -8.25 12.64
N PRO A 229 10.60 -7.81 11.59
CA PRO A 229 12.00 -7.46 11.70
C PRO A 229 12.18 -6.23 12.60
N ALA A 230 13.32 -6.15 13.28
CA ALA A 230 13.64 -5.01 14.14
C ALA A 230 13.71 -3.67 13.37
N SER A 231 13.92 -3.73 12.05
CA SER A 231 13.92 -2.58 11.14
C SER A 231 12.52 -2.08 10.75
N CYS A 232 11.45 -2.79 11.17
CA CYS A 232 10.08 -2.39 10.85
C CYS A 232 9.74 -1.01 11.42
N ALA A 233 9.03 -0.20 10.65
CA ALA A 233 8.64 1.14 11.06
C ALA A 233 7.73 1.13 12.30
N GLN A 234 8.01 2.03 13.25
CA GLN A 234 7.26 2.10 14.51
C GLN A 234 5.74 2.32 14.33
N PRO A 235 5.25 3.10 13.35
CA PRO A 235 3.81 3.23 13.12
C PRO A 235 3.15 1.89 12.80
N HIS A 236 3.78 1.03 12.01
CA HIS A 236 3.25 -0.30 11.66
C HIS A 236 3.21 -1.22 12.89
N LEU A 237 4.30 -1.28 13.67
CA LEU A 237 4.32 -2.05 14.92
C LEU A 237 3.22 -1.61 15.89
N ARG A 238 2.97 -0.28 15.98
CA ARG A 238 1.90 0.26 16.79
C ARG A 238 0.53 -0.20 16.31
N MET A 239 0.28 -0.16 15.01
CA MET A 239 -1.00 -0.55 14.42
C MET A 239 -1.37 -2.01 14.74
N TYR A 240 -0.41 -2.95 14.64
CA TYR A 240 -0.66 -4.34 15.02
C TYR A 240 -0.98 -4.49 16.53
N ARG A 241 -0.32 -3.70 17.38
CA ARG A 241 -0.62 -3.68 18.82
C ARG A 241 -1.99 -3.08 19.12
N ASP A 242 -2.37 -2.04 18.38
CA ASP A 242 -3.68 -1.39 18.51
C ASP A 242 -4.82 -2.34 18.09
N TYR A 243 -4.57 -3.24 17.14
CA TYR A 243 -5.49 -4.35 16.84
C TYR A 243 -5.57 -5.39 18.00
N GLY A 244 -4.62 -5.40 18.90
CA GLY A 244 -4.56 -6.35 20.02
C GLY A 244 -3.72 -7.59 19.74
N ALA A 245 -2.95 -7.63 18.66
CA ALA A 245 -2.04 -8.72 18.33
C ALA A 245 -0.77 -8.68 19.19
N MET A 246 -0.22 -9.87 19.47
CA MET A 246 1.08 -9.99 20.13
C MET A 246 2.21 -9.82 19.10
N VAL A 247 2.90 -8.70 19.18
CA VAL A 247 3.97 -8.34 18.23
C VAL A 247 5.34 -8.66 18.82
N ILE A 248 6.12 -9.46 18.12
CA ILE A 248 7.49 -9.86 18.48
C ILE A 248 8.43 -9.31 17.40
N SER A 249 9.41 -8.50 17.79
CA SER A 249 10.48 -8.07 16.89
C SER A 249 11.62 -9.10 16.93
N TYR A 250 11.97 -9.66 15.77
CA TYR A 250 13.03 -10.66 15.66
C TYR A 250 13.78 -10.55 14.33
N GLY A 251 15.10 -10.55 14.41
CA GLY A 251 16.01 -10.47 13.25
C GLY A 251 16.07 -9.08 12.62
N SER A 252 16.98 -8.92 11.67
CA SER A 252 17.19 -7.66 10.94
C SER A 252 16.46 -7.65 9.59
N THR A 253 16.08 -8.81 9.08
CA THR A 253 15.43 -8.96 7.77
C THR A 253 14.08 -9.63 7.87
N ALA A 254 13.22 -9.41 6.88
CA ALA A 254 11.93 -10.12 6.78
C ALA A 254 12.11 -11.65 6.71
N ARG A 255 13.24 -12.13 6.15
CA ARG A 255 13.56 -13.55 6.09
C ARG A 255 13.84 -14.16 7.47
N ASP A 256 14.52 -13.40 8.33
CA ASP A 256 14.79 -13.85 9.71
C ASP A 256 13.49 -14.00 10.48
N SER A 257 12.62 -12.98 10.40
CA SER A 257 11.29 -13.02 11.03
C SER A 257 10.45 -14.18 10.52
N LEU A 258 10.46 -14.44 9.21
CA LEU A 258 9.74 -15.54 8.57
C LEU A 258 10.22 -16.90 9.10
N ASN A 259 11.55 -17.11 9.14
CA ASN A 259 12.12 -18.37 9.63
C ASN A 259 11.80 -18.59 11.11
N HIS A 260 11.86 -17.52 11.90
CA HIS A 260 11.53 -17.59 13.32
C HIS A 260 10.04 -17.88 13.54
N ALA A 261 9.14 -17.24 12.78
CA ALA A 261 7.71 -17.53 12.86
C ALA A 261 7.39 -19.00 12.54
N ARG A 262 8.03 -19.56 11.50
CA ARG A 262 7.86 -20.97 11.13
C ARG A 262 8.43 -21.91 12.19
N HIS A 263 9.51 -21.53 12.86
CA HIS A 263 10.09 -22.29 13.97
C HIS A 263 9.15 -22.30 15.16
N LEU A 264 8.69 -21.14 15.63
CA LEU A 264 7.73 -21.02 16.72
C LEU A 264 6.41 -21.77 16.44
N ALA A 265 5.95 -21.73 15.19
CA ALA A 265 4.76 -22.47 14.78
C ALA A 265 4.92 -23.98 15.00
N LYS A 266 6.10 -24.53 14.64
CA LYS A 266 6.40 -25.96 14.81
C LYS A 266 6.55 -26.35 16.27
N GLU A 267 7.24 -25.54 17.06
CA GLU A 267 7.50 -25.84 18.49
C GLU A 267 6.24 -25.75 19.35
N ASN A 268 5.42 -24.72 19.12
CA ASN A 268 4.27 -24.46 19.98
C ASN A 268 2.95 -24.95 19.37
N GLY A 269 2.99 -25.47 18.15
CA GLY A 269 1.81 -25.97 17.44
C GLY A 269 0.85 -24.87 16.99
N TYR A 270 1.33 -23.63 16.84
CA TYR A 270 0.57 -22.54 16.21
C TYR A 270 0.38 -22.81 14.72
N LEU A 271 -0.69 -22.29 14.15
CA LEU A 271 -0.89 -22.34 12.71
C LEU A 271 -0.19 -21.16 12.05
N TYR A 272 0.89 -21.44 11.30
CA TYR A 272 1.54 -20.43 10.48
C TYR A 272 0.65 -20.11 9.28
N LEU A 273 0.32 -18.82 9.10
CA LEU A 273 -0.47 -18.33 7.99
C LEU A 273 0.38 -17.44 7.09
N GLU A 274 0.26 -17.67 5.80
CA GLU A 274 0.79 -16.82 4.75
C GLU A 274 -0.25 -16.70 3.64
N GLU A 275 -0.11 -15.68 2.80
CA GLU A 275 -0.94 -15.56 1.61
C GLU A 275 -0.61 -16.74 0.68
N ASP A 276 -1.61 -17.55 0.40
CA ASP A 276 -1.47 -18.76 -0.38
C ASP A 276 -2.53 -18.86 -1.48
N ASP A 277 -2.49 -19.94 -2.26
CA ASP A 277 -3.47 -20.28 -3.28
C ASP A 277 -4.46 -21.36 -2.81
N SER A 278 -4.72 -21.45 -1.50
CA SER A 278 -5.69 -22.41 -0.97
C SER A 278 -7.11 -22.10 -1.45
N ALA A 279 -7.90 -23.11 -1.74
CA ALA A 279 -9.28 -22.97 -2.19
C ALA A 279 -10.13 -22.14 -1.21
N VAL A 280 -9.84 -22.23 0.09
CA VAL A 280 -10.53 -21.45 1.13
C VAL A 280 -10.22 -19.95 0.99
N TYR A 281 -8.95 -19.59 0.85
CA TYR A 281 -8.56 -18.19 0.70
C TYR A 281 -9.11 -17.59 -0.61
N LEU A 282 -8.98 -18.33 -1.72
CA LEU A 282 -9.52 -17.95 -3.03
C LEU A 282 -11.04 -17.77 -3.00
N ALA A 283 -11.78 -18.65 -2.31
CA ALA A 283 -13.23 -18.55 -2.19
C ALA A 283 -13.63 -17.28 -1.41
N GLY A 284 -12.93 -16.96 -0.33
CA GLY A 284 -13.13 -15.73 0.42
C GLY A 284 -12.93 -14.48 -0.45
N LEU A 285 -11.84 -14.41 -1.21
CA LEU A 285 -11.57 -13.32 -2.14
C LEU A 285 -12.60 -13.26 -3.30
N GLY A 286 -13.10 -14.39 -3.76
CA GLY A 286 -14.11 -14.47 -4.81
C GLY A 286 -15.42 -13.76 -4.47
N THR A 287 -15.72 -13.55 -3.20
CA THR A 287 -16.93 -12.85 -2.75
C THR A 287 -17.02 -11.42 -3.28
N VAL A 288 -15.90 -10.77 -3.56
CA VAL A 288 -15.89 -9.43 -4.18
C VAL A 288 -16.49 -9.46 -5.59
N GLY A 289 -16.24 -10.52 -6.37
CA GLY A 289 -16.81 -10.68 -7.69
C GLY A 289 -18.34 -10.81 -7.66
N MET A 290 -18.88 -11.53 -6.66
CA MET A 290 -20.33 -11.61 -6.45
C MET A 290 -20.95 -10.25 -6.15
N GLU A 291 -20.34 -9.47 -5.28
CA GLU A 291 -20.82 -8.12 -4.95
C GLU A 291 -20.74 -7.17 -6.16
N ILE A 292 -19.67 -7.22 -6.95
CA ILE A 292 -19.54 -6.41 -8.18
C ILE A 292 -20.70 -6.74 -9.14
N TYR A 293 -20.96 -8.02 -9.36
CA TYR A 293 -22.04 -8.44 -10.26
C TYR A 293 -23.43 -7.98 -9.79
N GLU A 294 -23.67 -8.01 -8.48
CA GLU A 294 -24.92 -7.53 -7.87
C GLU A 294 -25.05 -6.00 -7.96
N GLN A 295 -23.96 -5.26 -7.70
CA GLN A 295 -23.96 -3.80 -7.62
C GLN A 295 -23.93 -3.10 -8.97
N VAL A 296 -23.41 -3.72 -10.02
CA VAL A 296 -23.31 -3.13 -11.37
C VAL A 296 -24.15 -3.91 -12.39
N PRO A 297 -25.41 -3.52 -12.61
CA PRO A 297 -26.24 -4.16 -13.62
C PRO A 297 -25.67 -3.99 -15.03
N LYS A 298 -25.78 -5.02 -15.88
CA LYS A 298 -25.30 -5.04 -17.26
C LYS A 298 -23.80 -4.74 -17.37
N LEU A 299 -23.02 -5.34 -16.49
CA LEU A 299 -21.58 -5.25 -16.49
C LEU A 299 -20.98 -5.91 -17.74
N ASP A 300 -20.07 -5.22 -18.42
CA ASP A 300 -19.38 -5.73 -19.63
C ASP A 300 -17.99 -6.26 -19.31
N ALA A 301 -17.27 -5.60 -18.39
CA ALA A 301 -15.91 -5.99 -18.04
C ALA A 301 -15.58 -5.70 -16.56
N VAL A 302 -14.67 -6.51 -16.01
CA VAL A 302 -14.05 -6.31 -14.70
C VAL A 302 -12.55 -6.19 -14.86
N ILE A 303 -11.97 -5.15 -14.26
CA ILE A 303 -10.52 -4.93 -14.22
C ILE A 303 -10.04 -5.22 -12.80
N VAL A 304 -9.14 -6.18 -12.68
CA VAL A 304 -8.61 -6.66 -11.40
C VAL A 304 -7.10 -6.43 -11.35
N PRO A 305 -6.58 -5.75 -10.32
CA PRO A 305 -5.14 -5.63 -10.12
C PRO A 305 -4.56 -6.98 -9.70
N ALA A 306 -3.41 -7.31 -10.26
CA ALA A 306 -2.63 -8.48 -9.91
C ALA A 306 -1.46 -8.07 -9.01
N GLY A 307 -1.69 -8.07 -7.72
CA GLY A 307 -0.66 -7.91 -6.69
C GLY A 307 -0.41 -9.22 -5.94
N GLY A 308 0.75 -9.35 -5.33
CA GLY A 308 1.12 -10.51 -4.55
C GLY A 308 1.06 -11.81 -5.35
N GLN A 309 0.43 -12.83 -4.79
CA GLN A 309 0.29 -14.15 -5.42
C GLN A 309 -0.87 -14.26 -6.41
N CYS A 310 -1.50 -13.15 -6.78
CA CYS A 310 -2.63 -13.08 -7.72
C CYS A 310 -3.90 -13.85 -7.29
N SER A 311 -4.00 -14.19 -6.01
CA SER A 311 -5.14 -14.93 -5.45
C SER A 311 -6.46 -14.16 -5.59
N LEU A 312 -6.41 -12.84 -5.41
CA LEU A 312 -7.54 -11.92 -5.63
C LEU A 312 -8.13 -12.05 -7.03
N LEU A 313 -7.25 -12.06 -8.01
CA LEU A 313 -7.62 -12.18 -9.40
C LEU A 313 -8.44 -13.44 -9.67
N VAL A 314 -7.89 -14.58 -9.25
CA VAL A 314 -8.50 -15.88 -9.54
C VAL A 314 -9.84 -16.04 -8.84
N GLY A 315 -9.92 -15.66 -7.57
CA GLY A 315 -11.17 -15.67 -6.84
C GLY A 315 -12.25 -14.81 -7.52
N THR A 316 -11.89 -13.56 -7.86
CA THR A 316 -12.82 -12.64 -8.55
C THR A 316 -13.24 -13.15 -9.92
N ALA A 317 -12.26 -13.62 -10.73
CA ALA A 317 -12.52 -14.12 -12.06
C ALA A 317 -13.43 -15.36 -12.07
N ALA A 318 -13.18 -16.31 -11.16
CA ALA A 318 -14.02 -17.48 -10.99
C ALA A 318 -15.46 -17.09 -10.64
N ALA A 319 -15.67 -16.19 -9.67
CA ALA A 319 -17.00 -15.72 -9.31
C ALA A 319 -17.74 -15.09 -10.50
N ILE A 320 -17.09 -14.16 -11.20
CA ILE A 320 -17.67 -13.45 -12.35
C ILE A 320 -18.00 -14.42 -13.50
N LYS A 321 -17.08 -15.33 -13.85
CA LYS A 321 -17.28 -16.27 -14.97
C LYS A 321 -18.35 -17.31 -14.67
N HIS A 322 -18.51 -17.72 -13.43
CA HIS A 322 -19.61 -18.61 -13.03
C HIS A 322 -20.97 -17.91 -13.07
N LEU A 323 -21.03 -16.62 -12.69
CA LEU A 323 -22.26 -15.83 -12.75
C LEU A 323 -22.64 -15.45 -14.19
N ASN A 324 -21.66 -15.01 -14.98
CA ASN A 324 -21.86 -14.65 -16.37
C ASN A 324 -20.54 -14.76 -17.16
N SER A 325 -20.40 -15.81 -17.94
CA SER A 325 -19.20 -16.08 -18.75
C SER A 325 -18.92 -15.03 -19.85
N ARG A 326 -19.90 -14.19 -20.20
CA ARG A 326 -19.75 -13.13 -21.23
C ARG A 326 -19.02 -11.90 -20.71
N ILE A 327 -18.94 -11.70 -19.41
CA ILE A 327 -18.22 -10.57 -18.83
C ILE A 327 -16.73 -10.77 -19.03
N THR A 328 -16.08 -9.77 -19.61
CA THR A 328 -14.63 -9.79 -19.84
C THR A 328 -13.87 -9.56 -18.55
N VAL A 329 -12.97 -10.46 -18.17
CA VAL A 329 -12.09 -10.32 -17.02
C VAL A 329 -10.69 -9.91 -17.49
N ILE A 330 -10.25 -8.76 -17.06
CA ILE A 330 -8.97 -8.14 -17.45
C ILE A 330 -8.07 -8.05 -16.23
N ILE A 331 -6.86 -8.58 -16.37
CA ILE A 331 -5.80 -8.42 -15.37
C ILE A 331 -4.96 -7.20 -15.68
N VAL A 332 -4.59 -6.46 -14.64
CA VAL A 332 -3.57 -5.42 -14.72
C VAL A 332 -2.42 -5.74 -13.79
N MET A 333 -1.21 -5.78 -14.33
CA MET A 333 0.02 -6.09 -13.61
C MET A 333 0.97 -4.90 -13.65
N ALA A 334 1.77 -4.72 -12.60
CA ALA A 334 2.85 -3.76 -12.62
C ALA A 334 4.04 -4.30 -13.45
N LEU A 335 4.52 -3.51 -14.39
CA LEU A 335 5.76 -3.76 -15.10
C LEU A 335 6.91 -3.17 -14.27
N TYR A 336 7.58 -3.99 -13.48
CA TYR A 336 8.80 -3.57 -12.81
C TYR A 336 9.91 -3.44 -13.86
N SER A 337 10.49 -2.25 -13.98
CA SER A 337 11.53 -1.91 -14.95
C SER A 337 12.83 -2.66 -14.66
N LEU A 338 12.93 -3.89 -15.14
CA LEU A 338 14.20 -4.58 -15.37
C LEU A 338 14.22 -4.95 -16.84
N ASN A 339 14.68 -4.02 -17.71
CA ASN A 339 15.07 -4.26 -19.13
C ASN A 339 14.18 -5.22 -19.95
N SER A 340 12.90 -5.28 -19.71
CA SER A 340 12.00 -6.23 -20.36
C SER A 340 11.12 -5.54 -21.40
N THR A 341 11.19 -6.11 -22.59
CA THR A 341 10.28 -5.84 -23.71
C THR A 341 8.81 -5.88 -23.28
N PRO A 342 7.93 -5.06 -23.87
CA PRO A 342 6.52 -5.06 -23.53
C PRO A 342 5.93 -6.46 -23.74
N ILE A 343 5.34 -7.00 -22.68
CA ILE A 343 4.69 -8.31 -22.71
C ILE A 343 3.41 -8.19 -23.53
N THR A 344 3.45 -8.75 -24.73
CA THR A 344 2.30 -8.80 -25.64
C THR A 344 1.36 -9.93 -25.23
N HIS A 345 0.11 -9.58 -24.92
CA HIS A 345 -1.16 -10.31 -25.03
C HIS A 345 -1.28 -11.80 -24.67
N SER A 346 -0.24 -12.49 -24.22
CA SER A 346 -0.33 -13.88 -23.79
C SER A 346 0.29 -14.08 -22.43
N LEU A 347 -0.36 -14.90 -21.60
CA LEU A 347 0.21 -15.43 -20.37
C LEU A 347 1.49 -16.19 -20.72
N SER A 348 2.62 -15.50 -20.70
CA SER A 348 3.91 -16.16 -20.86
C SER A 348 4.18 -17.00 -19.61
N PRO A 349 4.41 -18.31 -19.73
CA PRO A 349 4.60 -19.18 -18.57
C PRO A 349 5.70 -18.70 -17.63
N ASP A 350 6.81 -18.20 -18.18
CA ASP A 350 8.04 -17.95 -17.45
C ASP A 350 7.98 -16.78 -16.45
N LEU A 351 7.10 -15.78 -16.69
CA LEU A 351 6.96 -14.61 -15.82
C LEU A 351 5.93 -14.80 -14.69
N PHE A 352 4.91 -15.62 -14.96
CA PHE A 352 3.81 -15.85 -14.04
C PHE A 352 4.06 -17.01 -13.07
N GLU A 353 4.79 -18.04 -13.50
CA GLU A 353 4.99 -19.26 -12.72
C GLU A 353 5.83 -19.02 -11.46
N HIS A 354 6.66 -17.96 -11.45
CA HIS A 354 7.49 -17.61 -10.29
C HIS A 354 6.79 -16.68 -9.27
N SER A 355 5.72 -16.00 -9.67
CA SER A 355 4.96 -15.07 -8.80
C SER A 355 3.59 -15.59 -8.39
N MET A 356 3.04 -16.58 -9.10
CA MET A 356 1.75 -17.20 -8.81
C MET A 356 1.95 -18.59 -8.22
N GLY A 357 1.07 -18.98 -7.29
CA GLY A 357 0.92 -20.38 -6.92
C GLY A 357 0.51 -21.23 -8.13
N THR A 358 0.87 -22.51 -8.14
CA THR A 358 0.60 -23.43 -9.24
C THR A 358 -0.90 -23.54 -9.56
N HIS A 359 -1.75 -23.56 -8.53
CA HIS A 359 -3.22 -23.61 -8.70
C HIS A 359 -3.76 -22.30 -9.24
N THR A 360 -3.30 -21.16 -8.71
CA THR A 360 -3.67 -19.82 -9.17
C THR A 360 -3.38 -19.64 -10.66
N PHE A 361 -2.21 -20.07 -11.13
CA PHE A 361 -1.84 -19.97 -12.53
C PHE A 361 -2.74 -20.78 -13.47
N GLN A 362 -3.06 -22.02 -13.10
CA GLN A 362 -3.96 -22.87 -13.91
C GLN A 362 -5.38 -22.30 -13.97
N LEU A 363 -5.89 -21.80 -12.86
CA LEU A 363 -7.20 -21.18 -12.79
C LEU A 363 -7.24 -19.85 -13.58
N ALA A 364 -6.18 -19.05 -13.51
CA ALA A 364 -6.05 -17.83 -14.29
C ALA A 364 -6.16 -18.08 -15.79
N LYS A 365 -5.51 -19.12 -16.30
CA LYS A 365 -5.65 -19.54 -17.72
C LYS A 365 -7.08 -19.85 -18.14
N THR A 366 -7.91 -20.27 -17.19
CA THR A 366 -9.29 -20.68 -17.47
C THR A 366 -10.26 -19.50 -17.43
N PHE A 367 -10.05 -18.55 -16.53
CA PHE A 367 -11.05 -17.51 -16.21
C PHE A 367 -10.67 -16.12 -16.70
N VAL A 368 -9.44 -15.90 -17.16
CA VAL A 368 -8.95 -14.59 -17.57
C VAL A 368 -8.98 -14.45 -19.08
N ASP A 369 -9.55 -13.33 -19.57
CA ASP A 369 -9.66 -13.08 -21.01
C ASP A 369 -8.50 -12.21 -21.53
N LYS A 370 -7.97 -11.30 -20.73
CA LYS A 370 -6.93 -10.36 -21.15
C LYS A 370 -5.99 -10.01 -20.01
N VAL A 371 -4.71 -9.86 -20.36
CA VAL A 371 -3.65 -9.40 -19.44
C VAL A 371 -3.07 -8.10 -19.96
N ILE A 372 -2.86 -7.13 -19.07
CA ILE A 372 -2.27 -5.83 -19.37
C ILE A 372 -1.17 -5.55 -18.36
N SER A 373 -0.08 -4.98 -18.82
CA SER A 373 0.97 -4.45 -17.96
C SER A 373 0.95 -2.92 -17.96
N VAL A 374 1.05 -2.33 -16.78
CA VAL A 374 1.18 -0.88 -16.58
C VAL A 374 2.54 -0.57 -15.98
N ARG A 375 3.10 0.57 -16.35
CA ARG A 375 4.34 1.06 -15.75
C ARG A 375 4.06 1.61 -14.37
N GLU A 376 5.09 1.67 -13.54
CA GLU A 376 5.01 2.29 -12.22
C GLU A 376 4.54 3.74 -12.32
N GLU A 377 5.05 4.49 -13.30
CA GLU A 377 4.68 5.88 -13.55
C GLU A 377 3.18 6.05 -13.82
N ASP A 378 2.57 5.13 -14.58
CA ASP A 378 1.13 5.16 -14.87
C ASP A 378 0.31 4.94 -13.58
N SER A 379 0.79 4.08 -12.67
CA SER A 379 0.17 3.86 -11.36
C SER A 379 0.29 5.07 -10.43
N LEU A 380 1.43 5.77 -10.43
CA LEU A 380 1.61 7.00 -9.67
C LEU A 380 0.66 8.11 -10.14
N VAL A 381 0.51 8.28 -11.46
CA VAL A 381 -0.47 9.24 -12.01
C VAL A 381 -1.90 8.83 -11.65
N ALA A 382 -2.21 7.53 -11.64
CA ALA A 382 -3.52 7.05 -11.22
C ALA A 382 -3.79 7.34 -9.74
N MET A 383 -2.81 7.18 -8.84
CA MET A 383 -2.93 7.58 -7.44
C MET A 383 -3.27 9.07 -7.30
N LEU A 384 -2.61 9.94 -8.08
CA LEU A 384 -2.92 11.37 -8.11
C LEU A 384 -4.37 11.61 -8.58
N ARG A 385 -4.85 10.92 -9.62
CA ARG A 385 -6.24 11.03 -10.09
C ARG A 385 -7.25 10.52 -9.06
N PHE A 386 -6.95 9.47 -8.33
CA PHE A 386 -7.79 9.03 -7.20
C PHE A 386 -7.94 10.14 -6.16
N GLN A 387 -6.86 10.83 -5.82
CA GLN A 387 -6.90 11.92 -4.85
C GLN A 387 -7.73 13.11 -5.37
N GLU A 388 -7.55 13.49 -6.64
CA GLU A 388 -8.19 14.67 -7.24
C GLU A 388 -9.67 14.47 -7.54
N PHE A 389 -10.04 13.33 -8.10
CA PHE A 389 -11.40 13.09 -8.62
C PHE A 389 -12.25 12.22 -7.71
N GLU A 390 -11.65 11.25 -7.03
CA GLU A 390 -12.38 10.27 -6.20
C GLU A 390 -12.26 10.58 -4.71
N HIS A 391 -11.43 11.56 -4.33
CA HIS A 391 -11.15 11.96 -2.94
C HIS A 391 -10.75 10.77 -2.07
N SER A 392 -9.99 9.86 -2.64
CA SER A 392 -9.55 8.62 -2.00
C SER A 392 -8.04 8.48 -2.10
N THR A 393 -7.41 8.14 -0.98
CA THR A 393 -6.02 7.71 -0.98
C THR A 393 -5.98 6.21 -1.24
N VAL A 394 -5.14 5.78 -2.16
CA VAL A 394 -4.92 4.37 -2.52
C VAL A 394 -3.42 4.13 -2.65
N ASP A 395 -3.00 2.88 -2.54
CA ASP A 395 -1.62 2.49 -2.85
C ASP A 395 -1.44 2.18 -4.36
N THR A 396 -0.24 1.83 -4.75
CA THR A 396 0.08 1.54 -6.15
C THR A 396 -0.69 0.34 -6.68
N GLU A 397 -0.93 -0.69 -5.86
CA GLU A 397 -1.72 -1.86 -6.24
C GLU A 397 -3.19 -1.49 -6.46
N GLY A 398 -3.79 -0.73 -5.53
CA GLY A 398 -5.16 -0.25 -5.65
C GLY A 398 -5.39 0.69 -6.84
N ALA A 399 -4.34 1.39 -7.29
CA ALA A 399 -4.41 2.31 -8.43
C ALA A 399 -4.23 1.64 -9.80
N MET A 400 -3.62 0.44 -9.86
CA MET A 400 -3.24 -0.23 -11.13
C MET A 400 -4.40 -0.39 -12.12
N GLY A 401 -5.58 -0.75 -11.63
CA GLY A 401 -6.75 -0.94 -12.50
C GLY A 401 -7.15 0.34 -13.24
N LEU A 402 -7.11 1.47 -12.56
CA LEU A 402 -7.35 2.78 -13.16
C LEU A 402 -6.20 3.20 -14.08
N ALA A 403 -4.96 2.90 -13.71
CA ALA A 403 -3.77 3.22 -14.50
C ALA A 403 -3.84 2.66 -15.93
N ALA A 404 -4.35 1.44 -16.12
CA ALA A 404 -4.54 0.84 -17.45
C ALA A 404 -5.52 1.64 -18.33
N ILE A 405 -6.56 2.22 -17.72
CA ILE A 405 -7.51 3.10 -18.42
C ILE A 405 -6.85 4.42 -18.78
N LEU A 406 -6.14 5.05 -17.82
CA LEU A 406 -5.46 6.34 -18.02
C LEU A 406 -4.38 6.25 -19.10
N ALA A 407 -3.64 5.15 -19.13
CA ALA A 407 -2.62 4.87 -20.16
C ALA A 407 -3.21 4.54 -21.56
N GLY A 408 -4.56 4.51 -21.69
CA GLY A 408 -5.23 4.25 -22.97
C GLY A 408 -5.08 2.84 -23.50
N GLN A 409 -4.75 1.86 -22.65
CA GLN A 409 -4.50 0.47 -23.07
C GLN A 409 -5.78 -0.35 -23.30
N LEU A 410 -6.95 0.25 -23.04
CA LEU A 410 -8.26 -0.40 -23.10
C LEU A 410 -9.24 0.32 -24.03
N PRO A 411 -8.87 0.63 -25.29
CA PRO A 411 -9.73 1.36 -26.21
C PRO A 411 -11.02 0.62 -26.56
N GLU A 412 -11.04 -0.72 -26.48
CA GLU A 412 -12.18 -1.58 -26.73
C GLU A 412 -13.29 -1.50 -25.67
N LEU A 413 -13.00 -0.88 -24.54
CA LEU A 413 -13.98 -0.67 -23.46
C LEU A 413 -14.75 0.65 -23.60
N LYS A 414 -14.50 1.46 -24.63
CA LYS A 414 -15.29 2.67 -24.90
C LYS A 414 -16.76 2.32 -25.10
N GLY A 415 -17.63 3.05 -24.42
CA GLY A 415 -19.09 2.83 -24.42
C GLY A 415 -19.56 1.66 -23.58
N LYS A 416 -18.66 0.95 -22.87
CA LYS A 416 -18.99 -0.20 -22.04
C LYS A 416 -19.05 0.16 -20.55
N ARG A 417 -19.72 -0.71 -19.79
CA ARG A 417 -19.76 -0.68 -18.31
C ARG A 417 -18.65 -1.52 -17.74
N VAL A 418 -17.76 -0.86 -16.99
CA VAL A 418 -16.53 -1.46 -16.48
C VAL A 418 -16.45 -1.29 -14.99
N ALA A 419 -16.28 -2.39 -14.27
CA ALA A 419 -15.94 -2.33 -12.85
C ALA A 419 -14.42 -2.41 -12.69
N VAL A 420 -13.85 -1.47 -11.93
CA VAL A 420 -12.44 -1.44 -11.57
C VAL A 420 -12.31 -1.73 -10.08
N LEU A 421 -11.55 -2.74 -9.73
CA LEU A 421 -11.33 -3.12 -8.35
C LEU A 421 -10.19 -2.30 -7.77
N VAL A 422 -10.47 -1.60 -6.67
CA VAL A 422 -9.50 -0.81 -5.89
C VAL A 422 -9.13 -1.61 -4.66
N SER A 423 -8.03 -2.36 -4.73
CA SER A 423 -7.73 -3.45 -3.81
C SER A 423 -7.27 -3.00 -2.43
N SER A 424 -6.46 -1.94 -2.34
CA SER A 424 -5.82 -1.55 -1.08
C SER A 424 -5.40 -0.08 -1.02
N ALA A 425 -5.08 0.38 0.21
CA ALA A 425 -4.58 1.73 0.51
C ALA A 425 -3.49 1.71 1.59
N ASN A 426 -2.83 0.58 1.81
CA ASN A 426 -1.85 0.39 2.88
C ASN A 426 -0.46 0.84 2.44
N MET A 427 -0.20 2.15 2.53
CA MET A 427 1.09 2.75 2.23
C MET A 427 1.45 3.77 3.30
N GLU A 428 2.71 3.84 3.68
CA GLU A 428 3.20 4.86 4.61
C GLU A 428 2.97 6.28 4.09
N PHE A 429 2.60 7.18 4.98
CA PHE A 429 2.25 8.55 4.61
C PHE A 429 3.40 9.28 3.89
N ASP A 430 4.64 9.09 4.34
CA ASP A 430 5.79 9.72 3.68
C ASP A 430 6.01 9.18 2.26
N LEU A 431 5.77 7.89 2.06
CA LEU A 431 5.83 7.28 0.73
C LEU A 431 4.70 7.80 -0.18
N ILE A 432 3.46 7.97 0.37
CA ILE A 432 2.35 8.59 -0.37
C ILE A 432 2.75 9.99 -0.84
N ARG A 433 3.36 10.79 0.03
CA ARG A 433 3.83 12.14 -0.33
C ARG A 433 4.84 12.09 -1.48
N GLN A 434 5.83 11.20 -1.39
CA GLN A 434 6.83 11.02 -2.47
C GLN A 434 6.17 10.56 -3.77
N CYS A 435 5.19 9.66 -3.72
CA CYS A 435 4.44 9.21 -4.89
C CYS A 435 3.67 10.38 -5.55
N VAL A 436 3.02 11.23 -4.74
CA VAL A 436 2.30 12.41 -5.24
C VAL A 436 3.25 13.42 -5.86
N ASP A 437 4.37 13.73 -5.21
CA ASP A 437 5.39 14.64 -5.74
C ASP A 437 5.91 14.14 -7.10
N ARG A 438 6.22 12.86 -7.21
CA ARG A 438 6.65 12.24 -8.48
C ARG A 438 5.55 12.22 -9.53
N ALA A 439 4.31 11.94 -9.14
CA ALA A 439 3.16 11.97 -10.05
C ALA A 439 2.93 13.38 -10.65
N LEU A 440 3.11 14.43 -9.87
CA LEU A 440 3.00 15.81 -10.36
C LEU A 440 4.07 16.15 -11.42
N VAL A 441 5.27 15.61 -11.27
CA VAL A 441 6.34 15.74 -12.27
C VAL A 441 5.99 14.97 -13.56
N LEU A 442 5.48 13.73 -13.41
CA LEU A 442 5.07 12.90 -14.54
C LEU A 442 3.87 13.48 -15.31
N ASP A 443 3.01 14.22 -14.63
CA ASP A 443 1.83 14.90 -15.19
C ASP A 443 2.15 16.28 -15.78
N ASP A 444 3.44 16.64 -15.88
CA ASP A 444 3.92 17.94 -16.36
C ASP A 444 3.38 19.16 -15.55
N ARG A 445 2.99 18.97 -14.30
CA ARG A 445 2.50 20.02 -13.39
C ARG A 445 3.58 20.60 -12.49
N VAL A 446 4.62 19.85 -12.23
CA VAL A 446 5.82 20.32 -11.55
C VAL A 446 7.00 20.10 -12.48
N ASN A 447 7.75 21.17 -12.72
CA ASN A 447 8.92 21.16 -13.57
C ASN A 447 10.13 21.63 -12.77
N LYS A 448 11.26 20.93 -12.92
CA LYS A 448 12.51 21.25 -12.27
C LYS A 448 13.58 21.52 -13.33
N PHE A 449 14.28 22.64 -13.22
CA PHE A 449 15.35 23.00 -14.14
C PHE A 449 16.50 23.69 -13.44
N THR A 450 17.67 23.61 -14.05
CA THR A 450 18.85 24.38 -13.68
C THR A 450 19.24 25.31 -14.83
N VAL A 451 19.67 26.49 -14.48
CA VAL A 451 20.20 27.48 -15.42
C VAL A 451 21.44 28.13 -14.83
N GLN A 452 22.44 28.37 -15.67
CA GLN A 452 23.62 29.11 -15.30
C GLN A 452 23.44 30.58 -15.68
N LEU A 453 23.41 31.45 -14.67
CA LEU A 453 23.27 32.90 -14.82
C LEU A 453 24.60 33.59 -14.48
N ALA A 454 24.80 34.82 -15.00
CA ALA A 454 25.82 35.67 -14.44
C ALA A 454 25.45 36.10 -13.02
N ASP A 455 26.44 36.19 -12.12
CA ASP A 455 26.20 36.51 -10.71
C ASP A 455 25.90 38.02 -10.52
N PHE A 456 24.91 38.50 -11.25
CA PHE A 456 24.38 39.87 -11.16
C PHE A 456 22.89 39.83 -10.81
N PRO A 457 22.42 40.74 -9.94
CA PRO A 457 21.01 40.79 -9.54
C PRO A 457 20.03 40.91 -10.71
N GLY A 458 20.42 41.61 -11.79
CA GLY A 458 19.59 41.78 -12.98
C GLY A 458 19.29 40.51 -13.75
N ASP A 459 20.16 39.51 -13.74
CA ASP A 459 19.94 38.26 -14.48
C ASP A 459 18.94 37.33 -13.75
N MET A 460 19.00 37.31 -12.43
CA MET A 460 17.97 36.66 -11.64
C MET A 460 16.61 37.33 -11.81
N ALA A 461 16.57 38.69 -11.82
CA ALA A 461 15.33 39.43 -12.05
C ALA A 461 14.72 39.12 -13.42
N LYS A 462 15.53 38.99 -14.49
CA LYS A 462 15.07 38.60 -15.81
C LYS A 462 14.46 37.19 -15.85
N LEU A 463 15.06 36.24 -15.15
CA LEU A 463 14.51 34.88 -15.03
C LEU A 463 13.14 34.89 -14.34
N LEU A 464 13.04 35.59 -13.22
CA LEU A 464 11.78 35.70 -12.47
C LEU A 464 10.71 36.49 -13.26
N ASP A 465 11.08 37.51 -14.03
CA ASP A 465 10.17 38.24 -14.92
C ASP A 465 9.57 37.32 -16.00
N ILE A 466 10.37 36.41 -16.58
CA ILE A 466 9.85 35.40 -17.52
C ILE A 466 8.84 34.49 -16.86
N LEU A 467 9.16 33.95 -15.70
CA LEU A 467 8.23 33.08 -14.96
C LEU A 467 6.93 33.79 -14.62
N ALA A 468 7.02 35.07 -14.22
CA ALA A 468 5.85 35.90 -13.90
C ALA A 468 4.99 36.18 -15.14
N ARG A 469 5.59 36.47 -16.30
CA ARG A 469 4.85 36.70 -17.56
C ARG A 469 4.12 35.48 -18.09
N GLU A 470 4.68 34.29 -17.85
CA GLU A 470 4.06 33.02 -18.24
C GLU A 470 3.07 32.52 -17.16
N ASP A 471 2.79 33.33 -16.12
CA ASP A 471 1.91 32.96 -14.98
C ASP A 471 2.34 31.65 -14.29
N ILE A 472 3.65 31.49 -14.11
CA ILE A 472 4.27 30.31 -13.52
C ILE A 472 4.54 30.56 -12.04
N LYS A 473 4.06 29.67 -11.20
CA LYS A 473 4.30 29.72 -9.77
C LYS A 473 5.65 29.09 -9.43
N LEU A 474 6.51 29.87 -8.79
CA LEU A 474 7.78 29.39 -8.25
C LEU A 474 7.51 28.68 -6.92
N LEU A 475 7.89 27.40 -6.84
CA LEU A 475 7.77 26.59 -5.62
C LEU A 475 9.03 26.64 -4.78
N ASP A 476 10.20 26.55 -5.45
CA ASP A 476 11.50 26.61 -4.80
C ASP A 476 12.56 27.20 -5.72
N VAL A 477 13.54 27.89 -5.15
CA VAL A 477 14.71 28.40 -5.86
C VAL A 477 15.96 28.23 -5.01
N CYS A 478 16.95 27.55 -5.57
CA CYS A 478 18.25 27.38 -4.95
C CYS A 478 19.32 28.10 -5.78
N HIS A 479 19.96 29.12 -5.19
CA HIS A 479 21.01 29.91 -5.84
C HIS A 479 22.39 29.50 -5.29
N ARG A 480 23.20 28.83 -6.11
CA ARG A 480 24.51 28.33 -5.75
C ARG A 480 25.62 29.12 -6.45
N ARG A 481 26.40 29.89 -5.69
CA ARG A 481 27.49 30.73 -6.20
C ARG A 481 28.82 30.00 -6.35
N HIS A 482 29.04 28.93 -5.62
CA HIS A 482 30.29 28.19 -5.63
C HIS A 482 30.09 26.82 -6.25
N ASN A 483 30.65 26.64 -7.44
CA ASN A 483 30.90 25.33 -8.01
C ASN A 483 32.41 25.11 -8.01
N ASP A 484 32.90 24.05 -7.38
CA ASP A 484 34.32 23.74 -7.17
C ASP A 484 35.21 23.76 -8.41
N ARG A 485 34.64 23.91 -9.62
CA ARG A 485 35.36 23.92 -10.92
C ARG A 485 34.75 24.88 -11.94
N GLY A 486 33.90 25.82 -11.55
CA GLY A 486 33.17 26.70 -12.48
C GLY A 486 33.76 28.11 -12.58
N ASP A 487 33.20 28.88 -13.51
CA ASP A 487 33.47 30.30 -13.72
C ASP A 487 33.03 31.10 -12.49
N LEU A 488 33.94 31.86 -11.89
CA LEU A 488 33.70 32.64 -10.68
C LEU A 488 32.61 33.74 -10.84
N PHE A 489 32.29 34.10 -12.09
CA PHE A 489 31.29 35.13 -12.41
C PHE A 489 29.91 34.54 -12.76
N LYS A 490 29.73 33.24 -12.58
CA LYS A 490 28.49 32.54 -12.88
C LYS A 490 27.94 31.82 -11.64
N ALA A 491 26.64 31.91 -11.48
CA ALA A 491 25.90 31.20 -10.47
C ALA A 491 24.98 30.14 -11.10
N LEU A 492 24.89 28.99 -10.46
CA LEU A 492 23.92 27.96 -10.84
C LEU A 492 22.62 28.20 -10.07
N VAL A 493 21.55 28.41 -10.80
CA VAL A 493 20.21 28.56 -10.23
C VAL A 493 19.38 27.32 -10.55
N GLU A 494 18.88 26.69 -9.53
CA GLU A 494 17.94 25.56 -9.61
C GLU A 494 16.55 26.06 -9.23
N CYS A 495 15.57 25.85 -10.10
CA CYS A 495 14.19 26.25 -9.88
C CYS A 495 13.26 25.05 -9.94
N VAL A 496 12.30 25.01 -9.02
CA VAL A 496 11.14 24.13 -9.05
C VAL A 496 9.90 25.00 -9.26
N VAL A 497 9.15 24.72 -10.31
CA VAL A 497 8.01 25.53 -10.72
C VAL A 497 6.76 24.69 -10.91
N GLU A 498 5.59 25.27 -10.61
CA GLU A 498 4.28 24.66 -10.83
C GLU A 498 3.66 25.23 -12.12
N THR A 499 3.19 24.33 -12.96
CA THR A 499 2.44 24.61 -14.19
C THR A 499 1.03 24.03 -14.07
N ARG A 500 0.06 24.63 -14.75
CA ARG A 500 -1.35 24.18 -14.71
C ARG A 500 -1.57 22.87 -15.43
N ASP A 501 -0.89 22.73 -16.57
CA ASP A 501 -1.07 21.62 -17.50
C ASP A 501 0.16 21.44 -18.40
N LYS A 502 0.14 20.37 -19.18
CA LYS A 502 1.18 20.04 -20.16
C LYS A 502 1.39 21.14 -21.21
N THR A 503 0.36 21.88 -21.55
CA THR A 503 0.43 22.95 -22.57
C THR A 503 1.30 24.10 -22.04
N GLN A 504 1.03 24.55 -20.81
CA GLN A 504 1.81 25.60 -20.17
C GLN A 504 3.25 25.13 -19.88
N SER A 505 3.43 23.87 -19.45
CA SER A 505 4.77 23.28 -19.29
C SER A 505 5.56 23.30 -20.60
N THR A 506 4.94 22.92 -21.71
CA THR A 506 5.59 22.93 -23.03
C THR A 506 5.94 24.36 -23.48
N GLN A 507 5.05 25.33 -23.25
CA GLN A 507 5.30 26.74 -23.54
C GLN A 507 6.46 27.27 -22.71
N LEU A 508 6.48 27.01 -21.40
CA LEU A 508 7.57 27.40 -20.51
C LEU A 508 8.91 26.83 -20.98
N ARG A 509 8.93 25.53 -21.31
CA ARG A 509 10.13 24.85 -21.81
C ARG A 509 10.68 25.52 -23.05
N ARG A 510 9.81 25.90 -23.98
CA ARG A 510 10.19 26.61 -25.19
C ARG A 510 10.75 28.00 -24.87
N THR A 511 10.02 28.81 -24.10
CA THR A 511 10.40 30.19 -23.76
C THR A 511 11.76 30.24 -23.04
N LEU A 512 11.98 29.36 -22.09
CA LEU A 512 13.25 29.31 -21.36
C LEU A 512 14.40 28.77 -22.21
N SER A 513 14.18 27.74 -23.04
CA SER A 513 15.22 27.19 -23.92
C SER A 513 15.70 28.18 -25.00
N GLU A 514 14.80 29.00 -25.50
CA GLU A 514 15.14 30.08 -26.46
C GLU A 514 16.02 31.17 -25.82
N ARG A 515 15.88 31.41 -24.52
CA ARG A 515 16.60 32.50 -23.82
C ARG A 515 17.86 32.05 -23.09
N TYR A 516 17.89 30.83 -22.62
CA TYR A 516 18.99 30.33 -21.79
C TYR A 516 19.64 29.07 -22.40
N PRO A 517 20.73 29.20 -23.12
CA PRO A 517 21.41 28.05 -23.75
C PRO A 517 22.03 27.09 -22.73
N THR A 518 22.23 27.53 -21.48
CA THR A 518 22.75 26.72 -20.38
C THR A 518 21.67 25.98 -19.60
N LEU A 519 20.39 26.14 -20.01
CA LEU A 519 19.25 25.52 -19.36
C LEU A 519 19.34 23.99 -19.42
N ARG A 520 19.13 23.33 -18.29
CA ARG A 520 18.99 21.87 -18.20
C ARG A 520 17.72 21.56 -17.42
N TRP A 521 16.85 20.80 -18.06
CA TRP A 521 15.69 20.24 -17.37
C TRP A 521 16.16 19.02 -16.55
N LEU A 522 15.80 18.98 -15.28
CA LEU A 522 16.03 17.85 -14.41
C LEU A 522 14.82 16.93 -14.55
N ASP A 523 14.79 16.19 -15.66
CA ASP A 523 13.66 15.37 -16.02
C ASP A 523 13.72 13.98 -15.44
N ARG A 524 12.58 13.45 -15.17
CA ARG A 524 11.89 12.15 -15.16
C ARG A 524 12.74 10.95 -14.82
#